data_a214e6e3273fce3c6e0e747b7db09dc4
#
_entry.id   a214e6e3273fce3c6e0e747b7db09dc4
#
_cell.length_a   1.000
_cell.length_b   1.000
_cell.length_c   1.000
_cell.angle_alpha   90.00
_cell.angle_beta   90.00
_cell.angle_gamma   90.00
#
_symmetry.space_group_name_H-M   'P 1'
#
loop_
_entity.id
_entity.type
_entity.pdbx_description
1 polymer ?
#
loop_
_entity_poly.entity_id
_entity_poly.type
_entity_poly.pdbx_seq_one_letter_code
_entity_poly.pdbx_strand_id
1 'polypeptide(L)'
;GRTGYREELEAQIGRIGAEGIIHLTGPCRDMPAAYMLADVVISASTDPEAFGRVAAEAHAMGRPVIASDHGGARETVIAGETGWLVPPGDSDALAQALRTALTMTTEERDTVARRAIAHVREHFTKPQMCASTLAVYEELLPRK
;
A
#
# COMPACT_ATOMS: atom_id res chain seq x y z
N GLY A 1 19.40 -15.82 -4.28
CA GLY A 1 18.47 -14.74 -4.29
C GLY A 1 17.51 -14.66 -3.11
N ARG A 2 16.34 -15.34 -3.19
CA ARG A 2 15.29 -15.22 -2.16
C ARG A 2 15.65 -15.81 -0.79
N THR A 3 16.45 -16.85 -0.73
CA THR A 3 16.84 -17.52 0.51
C THR A 3 17.76 -16.62 1.36
N GLY A 4 18.78 -16.01 0.77
CA GLY A 4 19.70 -15.15 1.50
C GLY A 4 19.04 -13.91 2.12
N TYR A 5 18.13 -13.25 1.38
CA TYR A 5 17.39 -12.09 1.92
C TYR A 5 16.47 -12.45 3.09
N ARG A 6 15.85 -13.63 3.05
CA ARG A 6 15.07 -14.11 4.19
C ARG A 6 15.94 -14.34 5.43
N GLU A 7 17.09 -14.96 5.25
CA GLU A 7 18.06 -15.20 6.32
C GLU A 7 18.57 -13.89 6.94
N GLU A 8 18.80 -12.86 6.11
CA GLU A 8 19.16 -11.51 6.59
C GLU A 8 18.06 -10.89 7.46
N LEU A 9 16.79 -11.01 7.04
CA LEU A 9 15.65 -10.51 7.82
C LEU A 9 15.47 -11.29 9.13
N GLU A 10 15.60 -12.61 9.11
CA GLU A 10 15.54 -13.45 10.31
C GLU A 10 16.65 -13.08 11.32
N ALA A 11 17.88 -12.86 10.81
CA ALA A 11 18.98 -12.40 11.64
C ALA A 11 18.75 -11.00 12.22
N GLN A 12 18.10 -10.11 11.46
CA GLN A 12 17.74 -8.77 11.95
C GLN A 12 16.67 -8.84 13.04
N ILE A 13 15.63 -9.65 12.85
CA ILE A 13 14.59 -9.89 13.85
C ILE A 13 15.22 -10.36 15.17
N GLY A 14 16.15 -11.33 15.11
CA GLY A 14 16.85 -11.81 16.29
C GLY A 14 17.72 -10.74 16.96
N ARG A 15 18.44 -9.91 16.17
CA ARG A 15 19.27 -8.83 16.75
C ARG A 15 18.48 -7.79 17.54
N ILE A 16 17.23 -7.52 17.14
CA ILE A 16 16.38 -6.53 17.80
C ILE A 16 15.43 -7.16 18.84
N GLY A 17 15.49 -8.46 19.07
CA GLY A 17 14.64 -9.16 20.03
C GLY A 17 13.15 -9.16 19.67
N ALA A 18 12.84 -9.19 18.38
CA ALA A 18 11.46 -9.14 17.86
C ALA A 18 10.91 -10.50 17.42
N GLU A 19 11.53 -11.60 17.87
CA GLU A 19 11.04 -12.96 17.65
C GLU A 19 9.64 -13.12 18.30
N GLY A 20 8.72 -13.71 17.57
CA GLY A 20 7.32 -13.86 18.03
C GLY A 20 6.46 -12.61 17.85
N ILE A 21 7.04 -11.48 17.41
CA ILE A 21 6.33 -10.24 17.06
C ILE A 21 6.33 -10.06 15.52
N ILE A 22 7.48 -10.26 14.88
CA ILE A 22 7.63 -10.15 13.43
C ILE A 22 7.59 -11.54 12.82
N HIS A 23 6.67 -11.75 11.87
CA HIS A 23 6.48 -13.01 11.19
C HIS A 23 6.71 -12.90 9.69
N LEU A 24 7.63 -13.70 9.14
CA LEU A 24 7.89 -13.81 7.71
C LEU A 24 6.99 -14.91 7.11
N THR A 25 5.77 -14.56 6.74
CA THR A 25 4.72 -15.53 6.36
C THR A 25 4.93 -16.17 4.98
N GLY A 26 5.78 -15.59 4.13
CA GLY A 26 5.93 -16.04 2.75
C GLY A 26 4.73 -15.68 1.85
N PRO A 27 4.56 -16.33 0.68
CA PRO A 27 3.49 -16.01 -0.26
C PRO A 27 2.10 -16.28 0.33
N CYS A 28 1.20 -15.30 0.23
CA CYS A 28 -0.21 -15.44 0.55
C CYS A 28 -1.03 -15.49 -0.75
N ARG A 29 -1.99 -16.42 -0.85
CA ARG A 29 -2.89 -16.55 -2.01
C ARG A 29 -4.18 -15.77 -1.84
N ASP A 30 -4.61 -15.56 -0.60
CA ASP A 30 -5.81 -14.78 -0.25
C ASP A 30 -5.38 -13.42 0.31
N MET A 31 -4.95 -12.54 -0.57
CA MET A 31 -4.55 -11.17 -0.19
C MET A 31 -5.70 -10.33 0.38
N PRO A 32 -6.94 -10.41 -0.13
CA PRO A 32 -8.07 -9.73 0.50
C PRO A 32 -8.23 -10.08 1.98
N ALA A 33 -8.18 -11.36 2.34
CA ALA A 33 -8.25 -11.78 3.74
C ALA A 33 -7.06 -11.27 4.57
N ALA A 34 -5.85 -11.30 3.99
CA ALA A 34 -4.66 -10.76 4.65
C ALA A 34 -4.78 -9.25 4.94
N TYR A 35 -5.27 -8.46 3.97
CA TYR A 35 -5.51 -7.04 4.18
C TYR A 35 -6.60 -6.80 5.24
N MET A 36 -7.66 -7.59 5.26
CA MET A 36 -8.73 -7.44 6.24
C MET A 36 -8.29 -7.71 7.68
N LEU A 37 -7.23 -8.48 7.89
CA LEU A 37 -6.62 -8.72 9.22
C LEU A 37 -5.70 -7.58 9.68
N ALA A 38 -5.25 -6.71 8.76
CA ALA A 38 -4.32 -5.65 9.08
C ALA A 38 -5.03 -4.43 9.68
N ASP A 39 -4.43 -3.78 10.67
CA ASP A 39 -4.82 -2.44 11.13
C ASP A 39 -4.30 -1.36 10.20
N VAL A 40 -3.11 -1.56 9.64
CA VAL A 40 -2.46 -0.68 8.67
C VAL A 40 -1.60 -1.53 7.72
N VAL A 41 -1.55 -1.14 6.47
CA VAL A 41 -0.71 -1.80 5.44
C VAL A 41 0.46 -0.89 5.10
N ILE A 42 1.66 -1.46 4.98
CA ILE A 42 2.89 -0.71 4.72
C ILE A 42 3.49 -1.14 3.39
N SER A 43 3.85 -0.17 2.54
CA SER A 43 4.62 -0.34 1.31
C SER A 43 5.84 0.57 1.35
N ALA A 44 6.90 0.14 2.06
CA ALA A 44 8.11 0.91 2.32
C ALA A 44 9.22 0.62 1.30
N SER A 45 8.88 0.50 0.02
CA SER A 45 9.83 0.32 -1.08
C SER A 45 10.83 1.49 -1.14
N THR A 46 12.10 1.19 -1.35
CA THR A 46 13.13 2.22 -1.59
C THR A 46 13.24 2.57 -3.07
N ASP A 47 12.80 1.67 -3.94
CA ASP A 47 12.74 1.88 -5.38
C ASP A 47 11.31 2.25 -5.82
N PRO A 48 11.14 3.17 -6.77
CA PRO A 48 9.83 3.58 -7.25
C PRO A 48 9.04 2.42 -7.87
N GLU A 49 7.82 2.20 -7.40
CA GLU A 49 6.86 1.29 -8.01
C GLU A 49 6.09 2.00 -9.13
N ALA A 50 5.81 1.26 -10.23
CA ALA A 50 5.08 1.85 -11.37
C ALA A 50 3.65 2.26 -11.00
N PHE A 51 2.93 1.45 -10.20
CA PHE A 51 1.53 1.70 -9.82
C PHE A 51 1.27 1.62 -8.30
N GLY A 52 1.96 0.73 -7.57
CA GLY A 52 1.70 0.52 -6.14
C GLY A 52 0.44 -0.33 -5.89
N ARG A 53 0.36 -1.52 -6.47
CA ARG A 53 -0.78 -2.43 -6.31
C ARG A 53 -1.15 -2.71 -4.87
N VAL A 54 -0.17 -2.83 -3.99
CA VAL A 54 -0.37 -3.07 -2.54
C VAL A 54 -1.26 -1.99 -1.93
N ALA A 55 -1.00 -0.72 -2.26
CA ALA A 55 -1.80 0.40 -1.75
C ALA A 55 -3.23 0.36 -2.27
N ALA A 56 -3.43 0.18 -3.58
CA ALA A 56 -4.76 0.12 -4.17
C ALA A 56 -5.58 -1.08 -3.65
N GLU A 57 -4.95 -2.25 -3.50
CA GLU A 57 -5.59 -3.46 -2.97
C GLU A 57 -5.98 -3.28 -1.48
N ALA A 58 -5.09 -2.71 -0.66
CA ALA A 58 -5.38 -2.40 0.74
C ALA A 58 -6.52 -1.39 0.89
N HIS A 59 -6.51 -0.31 0.10
CA HIS A 59 -7.57 0.69 0.06
C HIS A 59 -8.91 0.10 -0.38
N ALA A 60 -8.91 -0.85 -1.33
CA ALA A 60 -10.14 -1.55 -1.73
C ALA A 60 -10.75 -2.35 -0.56
N MET A 61 -9.94 -2.79 0.40
CA MET A 61 -10.36 -3.45 1.64
C MET A 61 -10.56 -2.47 2.80
N GLY A 62 -10.54 -1.16 2.55
CA GLY A 62 -10.73 -0.12 3.55
C GLY A 62 -9.59 -0.02 4.56
N ARG A 63 -8.38 -0.44 4.20
CA ARG A 63 -7.23 -0.36 5.11
C ARG A 63 -6.39 0.89 4.83
N PRO A 64 -6.01 1.62 5.88
CA PRO A 64 -5.09 2.74 5.74
C PRO A 64 -3.72 2.23 5.29
N VAL A 65 -3.04 3.02 4.47
CA VAL A 65 -1.74 2.67 3.91
C VAL A 65 -0.67 3.68 4.33
N ILE A 66 0.51 3.19 4.68
CA ILE A 66 1.72 4.00 4.75
C ILE A 66 2.61 3.56 3.60
N ALA A 67 2.94 4.48 2.70
CA ALA A 67 3.78 4.18 1.54
C ALA A 67 4.95 5.16 1.41
N SER A 68 6.02 4.72 0.75
CA SER A 68 7.12 5.60 0.38
C SER A 68 6.64 6.63 -0.66
N ASP A 69 7.02 7.90 -0.46
CA ASP A 69 6.61 9.05 -1.28
C ASP A 69 7.34 9.09 -2.62
N HIS A 70 7.03 8.13 -3.50
CA HIS A 70 7.52 8.09 -4.89
C HIS A 70 6.65 7.19 -5.76
N GLY A 71 6.86 7.28 -7.09
CA GLY A 71 6.19 6.43 -8.08
C GLY A 71 4.67 6.45 -7.95
N GLY A 72 4.03 5.33 -8.24
CA GLY A 72 2.57 5.17 -8.21
C GLY A 72 1.92 5.31 -6.83
N ALA A 73 2.69 5.29 -5.73
CA ALA A 73 2.15 5.53 -4.40
C ALA A 73 1.54 6.94 -4.28
N ARG A 74 2.10 7.94 -5.00
CA ARG A 74 1.58 9.32 -5.04
C ARG A 74 0.20 9.44 -5.71
N GLU A 75 -0.16 8.47 -6.54
CA GLU A 75 -1.46 8.42 -7.21
C GLU A 75 -2.47 7.59 -6.41
N THR A 76 -1.99 6.52 -5.76
CA THR A 76 -2.84 5.57 -5.05
C THR A 76 -3.14 5.98 -3.61
N VAL A 77 -2.29 6.79 -2.96
CA VAL A 77 -2.45 7.26 -1.58
C VAL A 77 -2.68 8.77 -1.53
N ILE A 78 -3.81 9.19 -0.99
CA ILE A 78 -4.08 10.61 -0.68
C ILE A 78 -3.58 10.87 0.74
N ALA A 79 -2.46 11.59 0.85
CA ALA A 79 -1.82 11.86 2.14
C ALA A 79 -2.76 12.58 3.12
N GLY A 80 -2.91 12.03 4.33
CA GLY A 80 -3.80 12.55 5.37
C GLY A 80 -5.28 12.20 5.19
N GLU A 81 -5.67 11.53 4.09
CA GLU A 81 -7.06 11.14 3.84
C GLU A 81 -7.26 9.63 3.76
N THR A 82 -6.42 8.93 2.99
CA THR A 82 -6.49 7.49 2.82
C THR A 82 -5.28 6.77 3.43
N GLY A 83 -4.25 7.53 3.81
CA GLY A 83 -3.01 7.01 4.37
C GLY A 83 -1.95 8.09 4.50
N TRP A 84 -0.70 7.67 4.57
CA TRP A 84 0.47 8.53 4.74
C TRP A 84 1.52 8.23 3.68
N LEU A 85 2.17 9.29 3.20
CA LEU A 85 3.36 9.22 2.36
C LEU A 85 4.57 9.62 3.19
N VAL A 86 5.61 8.79 3.20
CA VAL A 86 6.84 9.02 3.96
C VAL A 86 8.06 9.02 3.03
N PRO A 87 9.13 9.77 3.31
CA PRO A 87 10.32 9.74 2.48
C PRO A 87 10.89 8.32 2.36
N PRO A 88 11.30 7.86 1.16
CA PRO A 88 11.90 6.55 0.97
C PRO A 88 13.14 6.35 1.85
N GLY A 89 13.20 5.21 2.56
CA GLY A 89 14.33 4.88 3.43
C GLY A 89 14.35 5.62 4.77
N ASP A 90 13.39 6.50 5.06
CA ASP A 90 13.29 7.22 6.33
C ASP A 90 12.50 6.38 7.35
N SER A 91 13.24 5.63 8.17
CA SER A 91 12.67 4.77 9.22
C SER A 91 11.97 5.56 10.33
N ASP A 92 12.42 6.78 10.64
CA ASP A 92 11.84 7.60 11.69
C ASP A 92 10.50 8.19 11.25
N ALA A 93 10.42 8.68 10.01
CA ALA A 93 9.15 9.11 9.41
C ALA A 93 8.15 7.95 9.31
N LEU A 94 8.60 6.75 8.92
CA LEU A 94 7.77 5.55 8.88
C LEU A 94 7.25 5.19 10.27
N ALA A 95 8.10 5.20 11.28
CA ALA A 95 7.72 4.91 12.67
C ALA A 95 6.70 5.93 13.21
N GLN A 96 6.87 7.22 12.86
CA GLN A 96 5.93 8.27 13.25
C GLN A 96 4.56 8.08 12.58
N ALA A 97 4.52 7.80 11.27
CA ALA A 97 3.29 7.51 10.54
C ALA A 97 2.58 6.27 11.12
N LEU A 98 3.34 5.23 11.47
CA LEU A 98 2.81 4.02 12.08
C LEU A 98 2.17 4.31 13.46
N ARG A 99 2.83 5.10 14.31
CA ARG A 99 2.23 5.53 15.59
C ARG A 99 0.91 6.27 15.38
N THR A 100 0.88 7.21 14.43
CA THR A 100 -0.34 7.95 14.07
C THR A 100 -1.45 7.01 13.62
N ALA A 101 -1.16 6.08 12.72
CA ALA A 101 -2.13 5.12 12.22
C ALA A 101 -2.70 4.20 13.32
N LEU A 102 -1.85 3.73 14.22
CA LEU A 102 -2.24 2.82 15.30
C LEU A 102 -3.02 3.52 16.44
N THR A 103 -2.86 4.82 16.60
CA THR A 103 -3.56 5.61 17.63
C THR A 103 -4.88 6.23 17.16
N MET A 104 -5.26 6.04 15.90
CA MET A 104 -6.56 6.49 15.40
C MET A 104 -7.71 5.90 16.21
N THR A 105 -8.72 6.71 16.47
CA THR A 105 -10.02 6.27 17.00
C THR A 105 -10.77 5.42 15.97
N THR A 106 -11.80 4.70 16.41
CA THR A 106 -12.65 3.92 15.50
C THR A 106 -13.30 4.83 14.44
N GLU A 107 -13.75 6.02 14.80
CA GLU A 107 -14.39 6.96 13.87
C GLU A 107 -13.42 7.47 12.80
N GLU A 108 -12.18 7.77 13.18
CA GLU A 108 -11.12 8.16 12.25
C GLU A 108 -10.78 7.02 11.29
N ARG A 109 -10.63 5.79 11.79
CA ARG A 109 -10.41 4.58 10.96
C ARG A 109 -11.54 4.37 9.96
N ASP A 110 -12.80 4.48 10.40
CA ASP A 110 -13.96 4.34 9.52
C ASP A 110 -14.00 5.44 8.45
N THR A 111 -13.57 6.64 8.80
CA THR A 111 -13.49 7.75 7.85
C THR A 111 -12.43 7.50 6.79
N VAL A 112 -11.22 7.10 7.20
CA VAL A 112 -10.15 6.72 6.29
C VAL A 112 -10.58 5.55 5.40
N ALA A 113 -11.20 4.52 5.97
CA ALA A 113 -11.68 3.36 5.24
C ALA A 113 -12.69 3.73 4.14
N ARG A 114 -13.68 4.57 4.45
CA ARG A 114 -14.68 5.03 3.46
C ARG A 114 -14.03 5.82 2.33
N ARG A 115 -13.10 6.72 2.64
CA ARG A 115 -12.36 7.53 1.65
C ARG A 115 -11.48 6.65 0.77
N ALA A 116 -10.75 5.70 1.35
CA ALA A 116 -9.89 4.77 0.64
C ALA A 116 -10.69 3.93 -0.37
N ILE A 117 -11.81 3.33 0.07
CA ILE A 117 -12.69 2.55 -0.81
C ILE A 117 -13.27 3.42 -1.93
N ALA A 118 -13.72 4.64 -1.62
CA ALA A 118 -14.28 5.55 -2.61
C ALA A 118 -13.24 5.92 -3.67
N HIS A 119 -12.03 6.28 -3.26
CA HIS A 119 -10.92 6.63 -4.14
C HIS A 119 -10.58 5.49 -5.13
N VAL A 120 -10.46 4.25 -4.63
CA VAL A 120 -10.19 3.10 -5.49
C VAL A 120 -11.32 2.82 -6.48
N ARG A 121 -12.58 2.94 -6.02
CA ARG A 121 -13.75 2.72 -6.89
C ARG A 121 -13.86 3.78 -7.99
N GLU A 122 -13.45 5.00 -7.71
CA GLU A 122 -13.51 6.10 -8.66
C GLU A 122 -12.37 6.03 -9.70
N HIS A 123 -11.16 5.63 -9.29
CA HIS A 123 -9.97 5.81 -10.13
C HIS A 123 -9.29 4.53 -10.59
N PHE A 124 -9.43 3.40 -9.85
CA PHE A 124 -8.58 2.22 -10.06
C PHE A 124 -9.35 0.93 -10.33
N THR A 125 -10.52 1.03 -10.95
CA THR A 125 -11.28 -0.16 -11.35
C THR A 125 -10.84 -0.70 -12.70
N LYS A 126 -11.06 -2.01 -12.94
CA LYS A 126 -10.80 -2.61 -14.25
C LYS A 126 -11.57 -1.93 -15.40
N PRO A 127 -12.88 -1.60 -15.25
CA PRO A 127 -13.59 -0.85 -16.28
C PRO A 127 -12.94 0.50 -16.60
N GLN A 128 -12.51 1.24 -15.59
CA GLN A 128 -11.82 2.52 -15.77
C GLN A 128 -10.50 2.35 -16.55
N MET A 129 -9.68 1.38 -16.13
CA MET A 129 -8.43 1.07 -16.83
C MET A 129 -8.68 0.71 -18.31
N CYS A 130 -9.66 -0.15 -18.58
CA CYS A 130 -10.00 -0.54 -19.95
C CYS A 130 -10.48 0.67 -20.78
N ALA A 131 -11.35 1.51 -20.21
CA ALA A 131 -11.86 2.69 -20.91
C ALA A 131 -10.73 3.69 -21.23
N SER A 132 -9.84 3.98 -20.28
CA SER A 132 -8.71 4.87 -20.48
C SER A 132 -7.72 4.31 -21.52
N THR A 133 -7.48 3.01 -21.51
CA THR A 133 -6.60 2.35 -22.51
C THR A 133 -7.21 2.43 -23.91
N LEU A 134 -8.51 2.16 -24.05
CA LEU A 134 -9.21 2.24 -25.35
C LEU A 134 -9.21 3.68 -25.88
N ALA A 135 -9.42 4.68 -25.02
CA ALA A 135 -9.39 6.08 -25.43
C ALA A 135 -8.02 6.46 -26.04
N VAL A 136 -6.91 6.01 -25.45
CA VAL A 136 -5.57 6.22 -26.02
C VAL A 136 -5.43 5.56 -27.39
N TYR A 137 -5.94 4.34 -27.56
CA TYR A 137 -5.91 3.68 -28.87
C TYR A 137 -6.75 4.43 -29.89
N GLU A 138 -7.93 4.92 -29.54
CA GLU A 138 -8.80 5.70 -30.45
C GLU A 138 -8.15 7.02 -30.88
N GLU A 139 -7.37 7.66 -30.02
CA GLU A 139 -6.58 8.86 -30.37
C GLU A 139 -5.46 8.56 -31.38
N LEU A 140 -4.82 7.40 -31.24
CA LEU A 140 -3.65 7.03 -32.05
C LEU A 140 -4.02 6.36 -33.39
N LEU A 141 -5.21 5.77 -33.47
CA LEU A 141 -5.66 5.12 -34.70
C LEU A 141 -6.25 6.16 -35.68
N PRO A 142 -5.85 6.14 -36.95
CA PRO A 142 -6.43 7.04 -37.96
C PRO A 142 -7.92 6.75 -38.07
N ARG A 143 -8.75 7.78 -37.91
CA ARG A 143 -10.18 7.68 -38.22
C ARG A 143 -10.32 7.38 -39.71
N LYS A 144 -10.86 6.21 -40.05
CA LYS A 144 -11.24 5.86 -41.43
C LYS A 144 -12.44 6.68 -41.89
#